data_8d65a1a356d5def916398c99f06a4a3e
#
_entry.id   8d65a1a356d5def916398c99f06a4a3e
#
_cell.length_a   1.000
_cell.length_b   1.000
_cell.length_c   1.000
_cell.angle_alpha   90.00
_cell.angle_beta   90.00
_cell.angle_gamma   90.00
#
_symmetry.space_group_name_H-M   'P 1'
#
loop_
_entity.id
_entity.type
_entity.pdbx_description
1 polymer ?
#
loop_
_entity_poly.entity_id
_entity_poly.type
_entity_poly.pdbx_seq_one_letter_code
_entity_poly.pdbx_strand_id
1 'polypeptide(L)'
;MTPDQVLAVVQAAVATVLERDPSTVTRETRFKQDLEADSLALIEIVEIVEEELAPRAQPGFHIEDEDLDALTTVGEAVDYVVAKL
;
A
#
# COMPACT_ATOMS: atom_id res chain seq x y z
N MET A 1 11.09 -9.96 1.54
CA MET A 1 11.25 -8.68 0.80
C MET A 1 11.74 -7.60 1.75
N THR A 2 12.52 -6.67 1.22
CA THR A 2 12.95 -5.51 2.00
C THR A 2 11.83 -4.47 2.05
N PRO A 3 11.85 -3.56 3.04
CA PRO A 3 10.89 -2.45 3.07
C PRO A 3 10.91 -1.61 1.78
N ASP A 4 12.09 -1.41 1.17
CA ASP A 4 12.19 -0.65 -0.07
C ASP A 4 11.48 -1.33 -1.23
N GLN A 5 11.54 -2.65 -1.30
CA GLN A 5 10.83 -3.41 -2.32
C GLN A 5 9.32 -3.32 -2.13
N VAL A 6 8.85 -3.39 -0.89
CA VAL A 6 7.42 -3.23 -0.58
C VAL A 6 6.98 -1.81 -0.90
N LEU A 7 7.79 -0.82 -0.57
CA LEU A 7 7.48 0.57 -0.93
C LEU A 7 7.30 0.73 -2.43
N ALA A 8 8.17 0.12 -3.24
CA ALA A 8 8.05 0.18 -4.69
C ALA A 8 6.72 -0.42 -5.18
N VAL A 9 6.28 -1.51 -4.58
CA VAL A 9 4.99 -2.13 -4.92
C VAL A 9 3.84 -1.17 -4.57
N VAL A 10 3.89 -0.56 -3.39
CA VAL A 10 2.85 0.40 -2.98
C VAL A 10 2.85 1.63 -3.88
N GLN A 11 4.03 2.14 -4.24
CA GLN A 11 4.13 3.28 -5.16
C GLN A 11 3.50 2.95 -6.52
N ALA A 12 3.76 1.77 -7.06
CA ALA A 12 3.18 1.35 -8.32
C ALA A 12 1.66 1.20 -8.23
N ALA A 13 1.15 0.66 -7.13
CA ALA A 13 -0.28 0.52 -6.92
C ALA A 13 -0.98 1.88 -6.84
N VAL A 14 -0.40 2.82 -6.10
CA VAL A 14 -0.92 4.19 -5.99
C VAL A 14 -0.92 4.87 -7.37
N ALA A 15 0.16 4.72 -8.12
CA ALA A 15 0.27 5.30 -9.45
C ALA A 15 -0.82 4.77 -10.38
N THR A 16 -1.12 3.48 -10.30
CA THR A 16 -2.14 2.85 -11.13
C THR A 16 -3.54 3.33 -10.76
N VAL A 17 -3.87 3.34 -9.47
CA VAL A 17 -5.23 3.66 -9.00
C VAL A 17 -5.51 5.16 -9.11
N LEU A 18 -4.54 5.99 -8.74
CA LEU A 18 -4.74 7.45 -8.66
C LEU A 18 -4.14 8.21 -9.83
N GLU A 19 -3.53 7.51 -10.78
CA GLU A 19 -2.90 8.10 -11.97
C GLU A 19 -1.86 9.17 -11.61
N ARG A 20 -1.03 8.84 -10.61
CA ARG A 20 0.05 9.72 -10.15
C ARG A 20 1.41 9.16 -10.52
N ASP A 21 2.41 10.04 -10.59
CA ASP A 21 3.79 9.63 -10.78
C ASP A 21 4.27 8.88 -9.53
N PRO A 22 4.73 7.63 -9.66
CA PRO A 22 5.20 6.86 -8.48
C PRO A 22 6.32 7.56 -7.71
N SER A 23 7.15 8.36 -8.37
CA SER A 23 8.25 9.06 -7.71
C SER A 23 7.78 10.14 -6.74
N THR A 24 6.53 10.58 -6.84
CA THR A 24 5.96 11.57 -5.92
C THR A 24 5.43 10.94 -4.64
N VAL A 25 5.38 9.61 -4.58
CA VAL A 25 4.86 8.89 -3.42
C VAL A 25 6.04 8.46 -2.56
N THR A 26 6.11 8.95 -1.32
CA THR A 26 7.17 8.65 -0.37
C THR A 26 6.59 8.02 0.89
N ARG A 27 7.45 7.60 1.81
CA ARG A 27 7.00 7.05 3.09
C ARG A 27 6.18 8.05 3.90
N GLU A 28 6.47 9.32 3.75
CA GLU A 28 5.79 10.41 4.47
C GLU A 28 4.47 10.83 3.83
N THR A 29 4.18 10.35 2.62
CA THR A 29 2.95 10.67 1.91
C THR A 29 1.74 10.14 2.66
N ARG A 30 0.73 10.98 2.87
CA ARG A 30 -0.50 10.60 3.58
C ARG A 30 -1.58 10.26 2.57
N PHE A 31 -2.23 9.11 2.77
CA PHE A 31 -3.22 8.62 1.80
C PHE A 31 -4.39 9.57 1.60
N LYS A 32 -4.97 10.07 2.69
CA LYS A 32 -6.17 10.90 2.60
C LYS A 32 -5.85 12.35 2.32
N GLN A 33 -4.83 12.89 2.98
CA GLN A 33 -4.52 14.32 2.91
C GLN A 33 -3.70 14.69 1.69
N ASP A 34 -2.71 13.86 1.34
CA ASP A 34 -1.79 14.17 0.24
C ASP A 34 -2.24 13.56 -1.09
N LEU A 35 -2.80 12.36 -1.04
CA LEU A 35 -3.25 11.64 -2.23
C LEU A 35 -4.75 11.77 -2.48
N GLU A 36 -5.48 12.29 -1.51
CA GLU A 36 -6.93 12.40 -1.58
C GLU A 36 -7.61 11.06 -1.89
N ALA A 37 -7.00 9.97 -1.40
CA ALA A 37 -7.52 8.64 -1.62
C ALA A 37 -8.73 8.41 -0.71
N ASP A 38 -9.88 8.10 -1.31
CA ASP A 38 -11.07 7.72 -0.57
C ASP A 38 -11.02 6.23 -0.22
N SER A 39 -12.05 5.75 0.47
CA SER A 39 -12.10 4.35 0.91
C SER A 39 -12.03 3.36 -0.24
N LEU A 40 -12.71 3.66 -1.36
CA LEU A 40 -12.70 2.81 -2.53
C LEU A 40 -11.31 2.75 -3.16
N ALA A 41 -10.64 3.90 -3.28
CA ALA A 41 -9.29 3.95 -3.82
C ALA A 41 -8.32 3.16 -2.95
N LEU A 42 -8.44 3.28 -1.63
CA LEU A 42 -7.60 2.50 -0.71
C LEU A 42 -7.80 1.01 -0.86
N ILE A 43 -9.04 0.55 -1.02
CA ILE A 43 -9.35 -0.85 -1.24
C ILE A 43 -8.71 -1.34 -2.54
N GLU A 44 -8.79 -0.56 -3.62
CA GLU A 44 -8.18 -0.91 -4.89
C GLU A 44 -6.65 -0.99 -4.79
N ILE A 45 -6.03 -0.05 -4.07
CA ILE A 45 -4.59 -0.07 -3.84
C ILE A 45 -4.19 -1.34 -3.10
N VAL A 46 -4.94 -1.68 -2.05
CA VAL A 46 -4.68 -2.88 -1.24
C VAL A 46 -4.81 -4.15 -2.07
N GLU A 47 -5.82 -4.24 -2.92
CA GLU A 47 -6.01 -5.41 -3.78
C GLU A 47 -4.82 -5.60 -4.71
N ILE A 48 -4.29 -4.53 -5.29
CA ILE A 48 -3.12 -4.61 -6.16
C ILE A 48 -1.89 -5.05 -5.36
N VAL A 49 -1.70 -4.50 -4.17
CA VAL A 49 -0.56 -4.86 -3.31
C VAL A 49 -0.64 -6.35 -2.93
N GLU A 50 -1.81 -6.81 -2.53
CA GLU A 50 -1.99 -8.22 -2.18
C GLU A 50 -1.70 -9.13 -3.37
N GLU A 51 -2.18 -8.78 -4.55
CA GLU A 51 -1.97 -9.56 -5.77
C GLU A 51 -0.48 -9.62 -6.13
N GLU A 52 0.21 -8.49 -6.07
CA GLU A 52 1.63 -8.43 -6.39
C GLU A 52 2.50 -9.19 -5.40
N LEU A 53 2.12 -9.22 -4.14
CA LEU A 53 2.89 -9.86 -3.08
C LEU A 53 2.49 -11.31 -2.83
N ALA A 54 1.35 -11.76 -3.36
CA ALA A 54 0.84 -13.11 -3.13
C ALA A 54 1.88 -14.21 -3.42
N PRO A 55 2.65 -14.16 -4.52
CA PRO A 55 3.64 -15.21 -4.79
C PRO A 55 4.76 -15.27 -3.76
N ARG A 56 4.98 -14.23 -2.99
CA ARG A 56 6.06 -14.13 -2.00
C ARG A 56 5.56 -14.18 -0.57
N ALA A 57 4.25 -14.12 -0.39
CA ALA A 57 3.62 -14.14 0.93
C ALA A 57 3.25 -15.56 1.32
N GLN A 58 3.02 -15.75 2.61
CA GLN A 58 2.52 -17.02 3.11
C GLN A 58 1.05 -17.20 2.71
N PRO A 59 0.57 -18.45 2.62
CA PRO A 59 -0.84 -18.70 2.37
C PRO A 59 -1.72 -17.95 3.37
N GLY A 60 -2.78 -17.31 2.87
CA GLY A 60 -3.68 -16.54 3.72
C GLY A 60 -3.26 -15.11 3.96
N PHE A 61 -2.21 -14.63 3.27
CA PHE A 61 -1.82 -13.22 3.36
C PHE A 61 -2.99 -12.33 2.94
N HIS A 62 -3.37 -11.43 3.85
CA HIS A 62 -4.49 -10.52 3.62
C HIS A 62 -4.32 -9.28 4.48
N ILE A 63 -4.64 -8.12 3.92
CA ILE A 63 -4.63 -6.85 4.64
C ILE A 63 -6.06 -6.57 5.11
N GLU A 64 -6.25 -6.49 6.42
CA GLU A 64 -7.57 -6.30 6.99
C GLU A 64 -8.08 -4.88 6.76
N ASP A 65 -9.35 -4.74 6.38
CA ASP A 65 -9.96 -3.43 6.18
C ASP A 65 -9.91 -2.57 7.43
N GLU A 66 -10.06 -3.19 8.59
CA GLU A 66 -10.00 -2.49 9.87
C GLU A 66 -8.63 -1.86 10.10
N ASP A 67 -7.57 -2.54 9.67
CA ASP A 67 -6.21 -2.04 9.81
C ASP A 67 -5.94 -0.87 8.85
N LEU A 68 -6.61 -0.85 7.69
CA LEU A 68 -6.47 0.24 6.73
C LEU A 68 -6.87 1.59 7.32
N ASP A 69 -7.90 1.61 8.14
CA ASP A 69 -8.36 2.85 8.76
C ASP A 69 -7.32 3.43 9.72
N ALA A 70 -6.45 2.59 10.26
CA ALA A 70 -5.39 3.00 11.16
C ALA A 70 -4.13 3.47 10.43
N LEU A 71 -4.00 3.16 9.13
CA LEU A 71 -2.83 3.53 8.35
C LEU A 71 -2.99 4.93 7.77
N THR A 72 -2.16 5.85 8.20
CA THR A 72 -2.22 7.24 7.76
C THR A 72 -1.25 7.51 6.61
N THR A 73 -0.01 7.01 6.71
CA THR A 73 1.04 7.27 5.73
C THR A 73 1.38 6.02 4.94
N VAL A 74 2.00 6.23 3.78
CA VAL A 74 2.52 5.15 2.96
C VAL A 74 3.54 4.31 3.74
N GLY A 75 4.40 4.97 4.53
CA GLY A 75 5.39 4.28 5.36
C GLY A 75 4.76 3.34 6.37
N GLU A 76 3.69 3.76 7.02
CA GLU A 76 2.96 2.89 7.95
C GLU A 76 2.39 1.66 7.23
N ALA A 77 1.87 1.85 6.03
CA ALA A 77 1.35 0.75 5.22
C ALA A 77 2.47 -0.22 4.82
N VAL A 78 3.62 0.31 4.43
CA VAL A 78 4.79 -0.50 4.08
C VAL A 78 5.22 -1.35 5.29
N ASP A 79 5.34 -0.73 6.45
CA ASP A 79 5.76 -1.43 7.68
C ASP A 79 4.74 -2.50 8.09
N TYR A 80 3.46 -2.22 7.95
CA TYR A 80 2.39 -3.17 8.22
C TYR A 80 2.52 -4.40 7.30
N VAL A 81 2.72 -4.17 6.01
CA VAL A 81 2.85 -5.25 5.03
C VAL A 81 4.10 -6.07 5.29
N VAL A 82 5.23 -5.43 5.57
CA VAL A 82 6.48 -6.12 5.86
C VAL A 82 6.31 -7.05 7.07
N ALA A 83 5.59 -6.59 8.09
CA ALA A 83 5.35 -7.40 9.28
C ALA A 83 4.49 -8.63 9.00
N LYS A 84 3.66 -8.58 7.95
CA LYS A 84 2.82 -9.72 7.57
C LYS A 84 3.49 -10.69 6.60
N LEU A 85 4.58 -10.29 5.99
CA LEU A 85 5.38 -11.16 5.13
C LEU A 85 6.35 -11.99 5.97
#